data_afa2020b6b66f63290cd739015494d28
#
_entry.id   afa2020b6b66f63290cd739015494d28
#
_cell.length_a   1.000
_cell.length_b   1.000
_cell.length_c   1.000
_cell.angle_alpha   90.00
_cell.angle_beta   90.00
_cell.angle_gamma   90.00
#
_symmetry.space_group_name_H-M   'P 1'
#
loop_
_entity.id
_entity.type
_entity.pdbx_description
1 polymer ?
#
loop_
_entity_poly.entity_id
_entity_poly.type
_entity_poly.pdbx_seq_one_letter_code
_entity_poly.pdbx_strand_id
1 'polypeptide(L)'
;VTGGTGFVGRHLLPQLVAAGARVTCITRATSRRDHLPAGVEVVRADLRSGAGLEEALRGQDICIHMAALLFGLGWQDYLRANSEAARALATAWQRLYAQGQAPQRMVLVSSLAASGPCDTAAGRGDDAPGAPVSAYGWSKLMVEQILGRALGERMVTLRPPIIYGSGDRGLLPVFQGLRRGVAALPGWKRAFPVSVIHARDAARALLLLCREDAHGVYHVNDGGAYSMRTFYEGMARALGRTAHFIPVPV
;
A
#
# COMPACT_ATOMS: atom_id res chain seq x y z
N VAL A 1 -4.48 -5.00 11.93
CA VAL A 1 -4.09 -4.78 10.53
C VAL A 1 -5.34 -4.58 9.68
N THR A 2 -5.42 -3.52 8.87
CA THR A 2 -6.44 -3.35 7.83
C THR A 2 -5.87 -3.75 6.47
N GLY A 3 -6.70 -4.28 5.56
CA GLY A 3 -6.24 -4.75 4.25
C GLY A 3 -5.41 -6.04 4.29
N GLY A 4 -5.37 -6.74 5.43
CA GLY A 4 -4.63 -7.98 5.60
C GLY A 4 -5.07 -9.11 4.66
N THR A 5 -6.31 -9.09 4.19
CA THR A 5 -6.80 -10.05 3.18
C THR A 5 -6.41 -9.70 1.74
N GLY A 6 -5.68 -8.61 1.53
CA GLY A 6 -5.21 -8.16 0.22
C GLY A 6 -3.87 -8.77 -0.20
N PHE A 7 -3.36 -8.28 -1.34
CA PHE A 7 -2.11 -8.74 -1.93
C PHE A 7 -0.90 -8.57 -0.98
N VAL A 8 -0.64 -7.37 -0.48
CA VAL A 8 0.49 -7.13 0.45
C VAL A 8 0.29 -7.85 1.78
N GLY A 9 -0.97 -7.93 2.25
CA GLY A 9 -1.32 -8.64 3.48
C GLY A 9 -0.93 -10.11 3.49
N ARG A 10 -1.03 -10.80 2.36
CA ARG A 10 -0.56 -12.20 2.22
C ARG A 10 0.92 -12.38 2.53
N HIS A 11 1.73 -11.36 2.28
CA HIS A 11 3.17 -11.39 2.54
C HIS A 11 3.51 -10.84 3.91
N LEU A 12 2.71 -9.91 4.44
CA LEU A 12 2.95 -9.29 5.73
C LEU A 12 2.51 -10.17 6.90
N LEU A 13 1.29 -10.71 6.85
CA LEU A 13 0.73 -11.44 8.00
C LEU A 13 1.59 -12.63 8.44
N PRO A 14 2.14 -13.47 7.53
CA PRO A 14 3.05 -14.53 7.93
C PRO A 14 4.33 -14.01 8.59
N GLN A 15 4.85 -12.86 8.16
CA GLN A 15 6.05 -12.27 8.75
C GLN A 15 5.78 -11.72 10.15
N LEU A 16 4.61 -11.10 10.38
CA LEU A 16 4.19 -10.64 11.71
C LEU A 16 4.04 -11.82 12.68
N VAL A 17 3.37 -12.89 12.26
CA VAL A 17 3.20 -14.09 13.07
C VAL A 17 4.55 -14.74 13.38
N ALA A 18 5.44 -14.86 12.39
CA ALA A 18 6.79 -15.39 12.59
C ALA A 18 7.67 -14.54 13.51
N ALA A 19 7.39 -13.22 13.57
CA ALA A 19 8.03 -12.30 14.52
C ALA A 19 7.40 -12.35 15.92
N GLY A 20 6.45 -13.24 16.19
CA GLY A 20 5.82 -13.41 17.51
C GLY A 20 4.68 -12.43 17.79
N ALA A 21 4.21 -11.66 16.80
CA ALA A 21 3.11 -10.73 17.01
C ALA A 21 1.76 -11.48 17.11
N ARG A 22 0.90 -11.06 18.03
CA ARG A 22 -0.53 -11.38 18.01
C ARG A 22 -1.20 -10.49 16.98
N VAL A 23 -1.77 -11.06 15.94
CA VAL A 23 -2.27 -10.32 14.79
C VAL A 23 -3.78 -10.35 14.74
N THR A 24 -4.40 -9.17 14.83
CA THR A 24 -5.84 -8.97 14.59
C THR A 24 -6.02 -8.35 13.20
N CYS A 25 -6.71 -9.05 12.32
CA CYS A 25 -7.01 -8.60 10.96
C CYS A 25 -8.43 -8.02 10.90
N ILE A 26 -8.54 -6.74 10.59
CA ILE A 26 -9.83 -6.07 10.36
C ILE A 26 -10.34 -6.40 8.96
N THR A 27 -11.53 -6.99 8.89
CA THR A 27 -12.13 -7.47 7.64
C THR A 27 -13.55 -6.98 7.47
N ARG A 28 -13.98 -6.82 6.20
CA ARG A 28 -15.40 -6.65 5.86
C ARG A 28 -16.09 -8.02 5.89
N ALA A 29 -17.41 -8.03 5.99
CA ALA A 29 -18.20 -9.28 5.93
C ALA A 29 -17.93 -10.10 4.65
N THR A 30 -17.68 -9.42 3.53
CA THR A 30 -17.43 -10.02 2.21
C THR A 30 -15.97 -10.39 1.95
N SER A 31 -15.05 -10.15 2.89
CA SER A 31 -13.62 -10.43 2.69
C SER A 31 -13.34 -11.93 2.64
N ARG A 32 -12.58 -12.38 1.65
CA ARG A 32 -12.06 -13.75 1.60
C ARG A 32 -10.99 -13.94 2.66
N ARG A 33 -11.01 -15.07 3.37
CA ARG A 33 -10.13 -15.35 4.52
C ARG A 33 -9.31 -16.63 4.36
N ASP A 34 -9.52 -17.33 3.27
CA ASP A 34 -8.95 -18.64 2.95
C ASP A 34 -7.41 -18.70 2.95
N HIS A 35 -6.77 -17.55 2.95
CA HIS A 35 -5.30 -17.40 2.92
C HIS A 35 -4.71 -16.73 4.17
N LEU A 36 -5.53 -16.49 5.19
CA LEU A 36 -5.01 -15.95 6.44
C LEU A 36 -4.18 -17.03 7.16
N PRO A 37 -3.00 -16.68 7.70
CA PRO A 37 -2.21 -17.63 8.50
C PRO A 37 -2.96 -18.11 9.72
N ALA A 38 -2.62 -19.30 10.19
CA ALA A 38 -3.10 -19.78 11.48
C ALA A 38 -2.66 -18.81 12.60
N GLY A 39 -3.51 -18.62 13.59
CA GLY A 39 -3.25 -17.70 14.71
C GLY A 39 -3.58 -16.23 14.44
N VAL A 40 -4.03 -15.88 13.23
CA VAL A 40 -4.55 -14.52 12.96
C VAL A 40 -5.99 -14.42 13.39
N GLU A 41 -6.26 -13.55 14.36
CA GLU A 41 -7.61 -13.20 14.79
C GLU A 41 -8.31 -12.33 13.74
N VAL A 42 -9.62 -12.45 13.61
CA VAL A 42 -10.41 -11.70 12.65
C VAL A 42 -11.51 -10.93 13.35
N VAL A 43 -11.46 -9.61 13.21
CA VAL A 43 -12.53 -8.70 13.70
C VAL A 43 -13.24 -8.08 12.50
N ARG A 44 -14.55 -8.00 12.59
CA ARG A 44 -15.37 -7.31 11.58
C ARG A 44 -15.50 -5.84 11.94
N ALA A 45 -15.07 -4.97 11.02
CA ALA A 45 -15.33 -3.55 11.10
C ALA A 45 -15.50 -2.96 9.71
N ASP A 46 -16.20 -1.86 9.63
CA ASP A 46 -16.39 -1.12 8.39
C ASP A 46 -15.59 0.18 8.42
N LEU A 47 -14.56 0.24 7.60
CA LEU A 47 -13.71 1.43 7.46
C LEU A 47 -14.46 2.66 6.94
N ARG A 48 -15.58 2.49 6.25
CA ARG A 48 -16.34 3.60 5.70
C ARG A 48 -17.25 4.23 6.75
N SER A 49 -18.04 3.43 7.46
CA SER A 49 -18.96 3.92 8.51
C SER A 49 -18.27 4.11 9.86
N GLY A 50 -17.13 3.50 10.08
CA GLY A 50 -16.44 3.46 11.37
C GLY A 50 -16.97 2.39 12.34
N ALA A 51 -18.02 1.66 11.96
CA ALA A 51 -18.61 0.65 12.82
C ALA A 51 -17.62 -0.45 13.19
N GLY A 52 -17.46 -0.73 14.49
CA GLY A 52 -16.55 -1.74 15.04
C GLY A 52 -15.07 -1.33 15.06
N LEU A 53 -14.69 -0.13 14.62
CA LEU A 53 -13.28 0.29 14.58
C LEU A 53 -12.70 0.51 15.98
N GLU A 54 -13.44 1.12 16.90
CA GLU A 54 -12.96 1.33 18.26
C GLU A 54 -12.69 -0.01 18.96
N GLU A 55 -13.60 -0.98 18.82
CA GLU A 55 -13.41 -2.32 19.35
C GLU A 55 -12.17 -3.01 18.74
N ALA A 56 -12.00 -2.91 17.43
CA ALA A 56 -10.88 -3.53 16.72
C ALA A 56 -9.52 -2.88 17.03
N LEU A 57 -9.49 -1.62 17.41
CA LEU A 57 -8.26 -0.87 17.74
C LEU A 57 -7.92 -0.91 19.22
N ARG A 58 -8.89 -1.15 20.09
CA ARG A 58 -8.71 -1.15 21.54
C ARG A 58 -7.70 -2.20 21.99
N GLY A 59 -6.73 -1.78 22.80
CA GLY A 59 -5.72 -2.68 23.36
C GLY A 59 -4.73 -3.25 22.34
N GLN A 60 -4.69 -2.70 21.14
CA GLN A 60 -3.65 -3.00 20.17
C GLN A 60 -2.43 -2.10 20.40
N ASP A 61 -1.23 -2.64 20.24
CA ASP A 61 0.00 -1.83 20.34
C ASP A 61 0.21 -1.02 19.06
N ILE A 62 -0.03 -1.62 17.90
CA ILE A 62 0.26 -1.04 16.58
C ILE A 62 -0.92 -1.26 15.64
N CYS A 63 -1.31 -0.22 14.90
CA CYS A 63 -2.24 -0.32 13.79
C CYS A 63 -1.49 -0.22 12.45
N ILE A 64 -1.53 -1.26 11.61
CA ILE A 64 -1.01 -1.21 10.24
C ILE A 64 -2.18 -1.00 9.28
N HIS A 65 -2.22 0.18 8.65
CA HIS A 65 -3.29 0.53 7.71
C HIS A 65 -2.86 0.39 6.26
N MET A 66 -3.28 -0.72 5.62
CA MET A 66 -3.00 -1.03 4.21
C MET A 66 -4.23 -1.01 3.31
N ALA A 67 -5.43 -0.99 3.91
CA ALA A 67 -6.67 -1.01 3.13
C ALA A 67 -6.79 0.25 2.27
N ALA A 68 -6.91 0.09 0.97
CA ALA A 68 -7.11 1.17 0.02
C ALA A 68 -7.80 0.67 -1.25
N LEU A 69 -8.50 1.57 -1.94
CA LEU A 69 -8.91 1.37 -3.31
C LEU A 69 -7.73 1.74 -4.22
N LEU A 70 -7.28 0.80 -5.07
CA LEU A 70 -6.18 1.00 -6.02
C LEU A 70 -6.68 1.35 -7.43
N PHE A 71 -7.83 0.82 -7.82
CA PHE A 71 -8.41 0.96 -9.15
C PHE A 71 -9.84 1.47 -9.00
N GLY A 72 -10.03 2.77 -9.12
CA GLY A 72 -11.31 3.46 -9.15
C GLY A 72 -11.63 3.95 -10.57
N LEU A 73 -12.91 4.16 -10.86
CA LEU A 73 -13.35 4.71 -12.14
C LEU A 73 -13.14 6.23 -12.21
N GLY A 74 -13.00 6.90 -11.05
CA GLY A 74 -12.82 8.34 -10.99
C GLY A 74 -12.42 8.86 -9.62
N TRP A 75 -12.26 10.17 -9.54
CA TRP A 75 -11.84 10.88 -8.33
C TRP A 75 -12.72 10.58 -7.11
N GLN A 76 -14.04 10.54 -7.33
CA GLN A 76 -14.99 10.32 -6.24
C GLN A 76 -14.88 8.92 -5.60
N ASP A 77 -14.52 7.90 -6.38
CA ASP A 77 -14.35 6.54 -5.85
C ASP A 77 -13.17 6.50 -4.87
N TYR A 78 -12.07 7.15 -5.24
CA TYR A 78 -10.91 7.25 -4.37
C TYR A 78 -11.19 8.06 -3.11
N LEU A 79 -11.91 9.18 -3.22
CA LEU A 79 -12.29 10.00 -2.07
C LEU A 79 -13.13 9.20 -1.08
N ARG A 80 -14.18 8.53 -1.57
CA ARG A 80 -15.07 7.72 -0.72
C ARG A 80 -14.34 6.55 -0.07
N ALA A 81 -13.55 5.81 -0.85
CA ALA A 81 -12.93 4.59 -0.34
C ALA A 81 -11.73 4.86 0.56
N ASN A 82 -10.89 5.85 0.25
CA ASN A 82 -9.64 6.08 0.94
C ASN A 82 -9.76 7.17 2.00
N SER A 83 -10.32 8.35 1.65
CA SER A 83 -10.36 9.48 2.58
C SER A 83 -11.44 9.33 3.67
N GLU A 84 -12.61 8.74 3.34
CA GLU A 84 -13.63 8.45 4.37
C GLU A 84 -13.13 7.40 5.36
N ALA A 85 -12.43 6.35 4.86
CA ALA A 85 -11.80 5.35 5.72
C ALA A 85 -10.76 5.97 6.66
N ALA A 86 -9.94 6.89 6.16
CA ALA A 86 -8.96 7.60 6.98
C ALA A 86 -9.63 8.46 8.06
N ARG A 87 -10.73 9.16 7.74
CA ARG A 87 -11.49 9.95 8.72
C ARG A 87 -12.11 9.06 9.81
N ALA A 88 -12.71 7.93 9.43
CA ALA A 88 -13.29 6.99 10.39
C ALA A 88 -12.22 6.43 11.34
N LEU A 89 -11.04 6.05 10.80
CA LEU A 89 -9.90 5.61 11.61
C LEU A 89 -9.39 6.72 12.54
N ALA A 90 -9.25 7.95 12.04
CA ALA A 90 -8.83 9.09 12.84
C ALA A 90 -9.79 9.34 14.00
N THR A 91 -11.10 9.31 13.74
CA THR A 91 -12.14 9.51 14.77
C THR A 91 -12.09 8.41 15.82
N ALA A 92 -12.02 7.14 15.41
CA ALA A 92 -11.93 6.01 16.36
C ALA A 92 -10.64 6.11 17.19
N TRP A 93 -9.52 6.45 16.54
CA TRP A 93 -8.24 6.64 17.23
C TRP A 93 -8.31 7.75 18.30
N GLN A 94 -8.83 8.93 17.93
CA GLN A 94 -8.92 10.07 18.85
C GLN A 94 -9.81 9.78 20.07
N ARG A 95 -10.93 9.07 19.86
CA ARG A 95 -11.80 8.64 20.97
C ARG A 95 -11.09 7.68 21.92
N LEU A 96 -10.37 6.69 21.39
CA LEU A 96 -9.60 5.76 22.20
C LEU A 96 -8.40 6.46 22.87
N TYR A 97 -7.79 7.41 22.19
CA TYR A 97 -6.68 8.19 22.76
C TYR A 97 -7.11 8.99 23.99
N ALA A 98 -8.27 9.63 23.93
CA ALA A 98 -8.84 10.32 25.08
C ALA A 98 -9.14 9.38 26.27
N GLN A 99 -9.27 8.07 26.02
CA GLN A 99 -9.48 7.04 27.04
C GLN A 99 -8.17 6.33 27.48
N GLY A 100 -7.04 6.69 26.93
CA GLY A 100 -5.77 5.99 27.15
C GLY A 100 -5.71 4.58 26.56
N GLN A 101 -6.52 4.27 25.55
CA GLN A 101 -6.72 2.93 24.98
C GLN A 101 -6.40 2.83 23.48
N ALA A 102 -5.92 3.93 22.87
CA ALA A 102 -5.49 3.92 21.48
C ALA A 102 -4.19 3.12 21.30
N PRO A 103 -3.96 2.54 20.12
CA PRO A 103 -2.65 2.00 19.77
C PRO A 103 -1.55 3.07 19.92
N GLN A 104 -0.35 2.65 20.26
CA GLN A 104 0.77 3.58 20.44
C GLN A 104 1.26 4.14 19.10
N ARG A 105 1.11 3.36 18.02
CA ARG A 105 1.66 3.67 16.70
C ARG A 105 0.72 3.25 15.57
N MET A 106 0.75 4.03 14.48
CA MET A 106 0.17 3.65 13.20
C MET A 106 1.25 3.58 12.12
N VAL A 107 1.31 2.46 11.42
CA VAL A 107 2.09 2.30 10.18
C VAL A 107 1.11 2.44 9.00
N LEU A 108 1.24 3.53 8.26
CA LEU A 108 0.40 3.82 7.09
C LEU A 108 1.08 3.35 5.81
N VAL A 109 0.40 2.56 5.00
CA VAL A 109 0.82 2.27 3.63
C VAL A 109 0.22 3.30 2.68
N SER A 110 1.04 4.25 2.27
CA SER A 110 0.72 5.23 1.24
C SER A 110 1.16 4.74 -0.16
N SER A 111 1.74 5.59 -0.98
CA SER A 111 2.26 5.27 -2.31
C SER A 111 3.25 6.34 -2.77
N LEU A 112 4.23 5.99 -3.60
CA LEU A 112 5.03 6.97 -4.34
C LEU A 112 4.18 7.89 -5.23
N ALA A 113 2.98 7.46 -5.62
CA ALA A 113 2.03 8.33 -6.32
C ALA A 113 1.63 9.57 -5.50
N ALA A 114 1.72 9.54 -4.16
CA ALA A 114 1.51 10.70 -3.29
C ALA A 114 2.68 11.69 -3.35
N SER A 115 3.90 11.20 -3.60
CA SER A 115 5.08 12.07 -3.80
C SER A 115 5.02 12.81 -5.13
N GLY A 116 4.42 12.20 -6.15
CA GLY A 116 4.42 12.70 -7.51
C GLY A 116 5.66 12.30 -8.32
N PRO A 117 5.75 12.72 -9.58
CA PRO A 117 6.86 12.40 -10.46
C PRO A 117 8.16 13.06 -9.98
N CYS A 118 9.28 12.54 -10.48
CA CYS A 118 10.60 13.12 -10.29
C CYS A 118 11.23 13.41 -11.65
N ASP A 119 11.83 14.58 -11.76
CA ASP A 119 12.49 15.06 -12.99
C ASP A 119 14.01 14.83 -12.95
N THR A 120 14.53 14.27 -11.86
CA THR A 120 15.96 14.02 -11.67
C THR A 120 16.27 12.53 -11.53
N ALA A 121 17.44 12.10 -11.97
CA ALA A 121 17.91 10.73 -11.82
C ALA A 121 18.12 10.32 -10.35
N ALA A 122 18.33 11.30 -9.46
CA ALA A 122 18.48 11.07 -8.02
C ALA A 122 17.18 10.66 -7.32
N GLY A 123 16.03 10.85 -8.00
CA GLY A 123 14.72 10.59 -7.39
C GLY A 123 14.25 11.70 -6.44
N ARG A 124 13.23 11.40 -5.65
CA ARG A 124 12.70 12.28 -4.60
C ARG A 124 13.08 11.69 -3.25
N GLY A 125 13.63 12.55 -2.37
CA GLY A 125 13.92 12.18 -0.98
C GLY A 125 12.65 12.00 -0.14
N ASP A 126 12.80 11.40 1.02
CA ASP A 126 11.71 11.14 1.97
C ASP A 126 11.04 12.43 2.45
N ASP A 127 11.82 13.50 2.61
CA ASP A 127 11.36 14.84 3.04
C ASP A 127 10.69 15.65 1.94
N ALA A 128 10.71 15.17 0.69
CA ALA A 128 10.12 15.91 -0.41
C ALA A 128 8.60 16.06 -0.23
N PRO A 129 8.05 17.27 -0.39
CA PRO A 129 6.61 17.49 -0.25
C PRO A 129 5.85 16.70 -1.31
N GLY A 130 4.66 16.24 -0.94
CA GLY A 130 3.77 15.53 -1.87
C GLY A 130 3.33 16.45 -3.01
N ALA A 131 3.46 15.97 -4.26
CA ALA A 131 3.06 16.66 -5.48
C ALA A 131 2.38 15.67 -6.46
N PRO A 132 1.28 15.03 -6.05
CA PRO A 132 0.61 14.00 -6.85
C PRO A 132 0.02 14.58 -8.14
N VAL A 133 0.07 13.79 -9.22
CA VAL A 133 -0.46 14.15 -10.54
C VAL A 133 -1.66 13.27 -10.96
N SER A 134 -2.08 12.35 -10.10
CA SER A 134 -3.21 11.44 -10.37
C SER A 134 -4.23 11.49 -9.23
N ALA A 135 -5.50 11.16 -9.54
CA ALA A 135 -6.57 11.07 -8.55
C ALA A 135 -6.21 10.06 -7.41
N TYR A 136 -5.61 8.94 -7.77
CA TYR A 136 -5.10 7.98 -6.78
C TYR A 136 -4.02 8.60 -5.89
N GLY A 137 -3.00 9.23 -6.46
CA GLY A 137 -1.93 9.89 -5.71
C GLY A 137 -2.45 10.96 -4.76
N TRP A 138 -3.38 11.81 -5.23
CA TRP A 138 -4.06 12.78 -4.39
C TRP A 138 -4.83 12.14 -3.24
N SER A 139 -5.55 11.05 -3.51
CA SER A 139 -6.27 10.33 -2.46
C SER A 139 -5.34 9.78 -1.38
N LYS A 140 -4.16 9.28 -1.77
CA LYS A 140 -3.15 8.79 -0.82
C LYS A 140 -2.53 9.92 0.01
N LEU A 141 -2.20 11.06 -0.62
CA LEU A 141 -1.71 12.24 0.11
C LEU A 141 -2.77 12.77 1.09
N MET A 142 -4.04 12.79 0.70
CA MET A 142 -5.13 13.16 1.62
C MET A 142 -5.22 12.23 2.83
N VAL A 143 -5.06 10.92 2.64
CA VAL A 143 -5.01 9.95 3.74
C VAL A 143 -3.86 10.27 4.70
N GLU A 144 -2.66 10.53 4.17
CA GLU A 144 -1.50 10.95 4.98
C GLU A 144 -1.82 12.22 5.80
N GLN A 145 -2.43 13.21 5.18
CA GLN A 145 -2.76 14.49 5.84
C GLN A 145 -3.84 14.31 6.92
N ILE A 146 -4.89 13.53 6.64
CA ILE A 146 -5.99 13.28 7.61
C ILE A 146 -5.45 12.57 8.84
N LEU A 147 -4.72 11.46 8.64
CA LEU A 147 -4.18 10.66 9.72
C LEU A 147 -3.03 11.39 10.43
N GLY A 148 -2.15 12.07 9.69
CA GLY A 148 -1.04 12.83 10.27
C GLY A 148 -1.50 13.94 11.20
N ARG A 149 -2.57 14.67 10.86
CA ARG A 149 -3.18 15.68 11.74
C ARG A 149 -3.78 15.07 13.01
N ALA A 150 -4.34 13.87 12.91
CA ALA A 150 -4.99 13.21 14.03
C ALA A 150 -4.00 12.51 14.98
N LEU A 151 -2.91 11.97 14.45
CA LEU A 151 -1.98 11.08 15.17
C LEU A 151 -0.62 11.73 15.48
N GLY A 152 -0.21 12.74 14.72
CA GLY A 152 1.09 13.40 14.87
C GLY A 152 2.24 12.41 14.70
N GLU A 153 3.21 12.47 15.60
CA GLU A 153 4.41 11.63 15.60
C GLU A 153 4.15 10.13 15.81
N ARG A 154 2.92 9.76 16.19
CA ARG A 154 2.51 8.35 16.30
C ARG A 154 2.29 7.68 14.95
N MET A 155 2.32 8.43 13.86
CA MET A 155 2.19 7.89 12.51
C MET A 155 3.55 7.83 11.83
N VAL A 156 3.86 6.66 11.24
CA VAL A 156 4.94 6.48 10.28
C VAL A 156 4.33 6.04 8.94
N THR A 157 4.84 6.58 7.86
CA THR A 157 4.28 6.37 6.53
C THR A 157 5.27 5.66 5.62
N LEU A 158 4.84 4.59 4.97
CA LEU A 158 5.57 3.95 3.87
C LEU A 158 4.95 4.37 2.54
N ARG A 159 5.74 4.88 1.62
CA ARG A 159 5.38 5.18 0.23
C ARG A 159 6.04 4.17 -0.71
N PRO A 160 5.44 3.01 -0.93
CA PRO A 160 5.97 2.02 -1.87
C PRO A 160 5.74 2.43 -3.32
N PRO A 161 6.59 1.95 -4.25
CA PRO A 161 6.42 2.06 -5.70
C PRO A 161 5.45 0.99 -6.22
N ILE A 162 5.64 0.53 -7.46
CA ILE A 162 4.97 -0.65 -7.99
C ILE A 162 5.39 -1.87 -7.17
N ILE A 163 4.43 -2.45 -6.43
CA ILE A 163 4.66 -3.69 -5.69
C ILE A 163 4.28 -4.85 -6.61
N TYR A 164 5.20 -5.81 -6.78
CA TYR A 164 4.96 -7.02 -7.57
C TYR A 164 5.21 -8.29 -6.77
N GLY A 165 4.64 -9.40 -7.20
CA GLY A 165 4.86 -10.70 -6.54
C GLY A 165 3.65 -11.62 -6.60
N SER A 166 3.75 -12.75 -5.91
CA SER A 166 2.68 -13.76 -5.89
C SER A 166 1.39 -13.21 -5.28
N GLY A 167 0.29 -13.34 -6.01
CA GLY A 167 -1.03 -12.84 -5.60
C GLY A 167 -1.36 -11.43 -6.11
N ASP A 168 -0.46 -10.78 -6.85
CA ASP A 168 -0.74 -9.50 -7.50
C ASP A 168 -1.75 -9.68 -8.64
N ARG A 169 -2.84 -8.92 -8.57
CA ARG A 169 -3.86 -8.88 -9.62
C ARG A 169 -3.69 -7.70 -10.56
N GLY A 170 -2.93 -6.68 -10.17
CA GLY A 170 -2.71 -5.48 -10.99
C GLY A 170 -1.84 -5.76 -12.20
N LEU A 171 -0.77 -6.51 -12.03
CA LEU A 171 0.12 -6.91 -13.11
C LEU A 171 -0.32 -8.20 -13.83
N LEU A 172 -1.35 -8.90 -13.33
CA LEU A 172 -1.82 -10.14 -13.95
C LEU A 172 -2.18 -9.99 -15.45
N PRO A 173 -2.88 -8.94 -15.91
CA PRO A 173 -3.13 -8.74 -17.34
C PRO A 173 -1.86 -8.59 -18.17
N VAL A 174 -0.83 -7.95 -17.62
CA VAL A 174 0.47 -7.82 -18.27
C VAL A 174 1.13 -9.19 -18.42
N PHE A 175 1.19 -9.99 -17.35
CA PHE A 175 1.70 -11.37 -17.42
C PHE A 175 0.94 -12.24 -18.42
N GLN A 176 -0.38 -12.11 -18.48
CA GLN A 176 -1.21 -12.84 -19.46
C GLN A 176 -0.88 -12.43 -20.91
N GLY A 177 -0.68 -11.14 -21.14
CA GLY A 177 -0.25 -10.61 -22.44
C GLY A 177 1.14 -11.11 -22.82
N LEU A 178 2.11 -10.99 -21.93
CA LEU A 178 3.49 -11.44 -22.13
C LEU A 178 3.56 -12.94 -22.43
N ARG A 179 2.75 -13.76 -21.78
CA ARG A 179 2.64 -15.19 -22.06
C ARG A 179 2.15 -15.47 -23.49
N ARG A 180 1.35 -14.56 -24.08
CA ARG A 180 0.88 -14.60 -25.47
C ARG A 180 1.84 -13.91 -26.45
N GLY A 181 2.96 -13.37 -25.97
CA GLY A 181 3.95 -12.67 -26.78
C GLY A 181 3.68 -11.19 -27.03
N VAL A 182 2.69 -10.58 -26.35
CA VAL A 182 2.30 -9.18 -26.57
C VAL A 182 2.01 -8.50 -25.24
N ALA A 183 2.44 -7.23 -25.10
CA ALA A 183 2.02 -6.41 -23.96
C ALA A 183 1.85 -4.93 -24.38
N ALA A 184 0.84 -4.27 -23.81
CA ALA A 184 0.71 -2.83 -23.92
C ALA A 184 1.81 -2.15 -23.09
N LEU A 185 2.56 -1.23 -23.69
CA LEU A 185 3.61 -0.47 -23.05
C LEU A 185 3.16 0.97 -22.85
N PRO A 186 2.86 1.41 -21.61
CA PRO A 186 2.51 2.78 -21.34
C PRO A 186 3.65 3.75 -21.67
N GLY A 187 3.30 4.95 -22.17
CA GLY A 187 4.27 6.03 -22.40
C GLY A 187 4.54 6.35 -23.86
N TRP A 188 3.88 5.69 -24.81
CA TRP A 188 4.00 5.96 -26.26
C TRP A 188 5.46 6.14 -26.71
N LYS A 189 5.93 7.39 -26.86
CA LYS A 189 7.29 7.73 -27.27
C LYS A 189 8.21 8.15 -26.12
N ARG A 190 7.70 8.20 -24.88
CA ARG A 190 8.48 8.62 -23.72
C ARG A 190 8.75 7.42 -22.80
N ALA A 191 10.04 7.15 -22.58
CA ALA A 191 10.44 6.27 -21.49
C ALA A 191 10.42 7.10 -20.19
N PHE A 192 9.68 6.65 -19.21
CA PHE A 192 9.75 7.21 -17.86
C PHE A 192 10.29 6.15 -16.90
N PRO A 193 11.15 6.56 -15.97
CA PRO A 193 11.68 5.64 -14.98
C PRO A 193 10.57 5.21 -14.01
N VAL A 194 10.63 3.96 -13.60
CA VAL A 194 9.77 3.41 -12.55
C VAL A 194 10.63 2.72 -11.51
N SER A 195 10.21 2.83 -10.27
CA SER A 195 10.73 2.02 -9.17
C SER A 195 9.78 0.86 -8.89
N VAL A 196 10.33 -0.23 -8.43
CA VAL A 196 9.58 -1.43 -8.09
C VAL A 196 10.05 -2.00 -6.76
N ILE A 197 9.24 -2.85 -6.14
CA ILE A 197 9.62 -3.61 -4.95
C ILE A 197 8.88 -4.95 -4.94
N HIS A 198 9.56 -6.01 -4.54
CA HIS A 198 8.87 -7.28 -4.35
C HIS A 198 8.01 -7.24 -3.08
N ALA A 199 6.83 -7.87 -3.12
CA ALA A 199 5.85 -7.81 -2.02
C ALA A 199 6.38 -8.36 -0.68
N ARG A 200 7.35 -9.31 -0.70
CA ARG A 200 8.01 -9.79 0.53
C ARG A 200 8.86 -8.70 1.16
N ASP A 201 9.56 -7.90 0.35
CA ASP A 201 10.43 -6.83 0.83
C ASP A 201 9.62 -5.63 1.29
N ALA A 202 8.51 -5.30 0.59
CA ALA A 202 7.55 -4.32 1.07
C ALA A 202 6.95 -4.74 2.43
N ALA A 203 6.63 -6.01 2.62
CA ALA A 203 6.15 -6.55 3.90
C ALA A 203 7.24 -6.48 4.98
N ARG A 204 8.50 -6.77 4.64
CA ARG A 204 9.63 -6.63 5.57
C ARG A 204 9.86 -5.18 5.97
N ALA A 205 9.76 -4.25 5.03
CA ALA A 205 9.84 -2.82 5.33
C ALA A 205 8.74 -2.41 6.33
N LEU A 206 7.49 -2.85 6.12
CA LEU A 206 6.39 -2.59 7.06
C LEU A 206 6.66 -3.16 8.46
N LEU A 207 7.24 -4.36 8.56
CA LEU A 207 7.62 -4.94 9.84
C LEU A 207 8.69 -4.09 10.54
N LEU A 208 9.67 -3.58 9.81
CA LEU A 208 10.71 -2.69 10.37
C LEU A 208 10.12 -1.36 10.86
N LEU A 209 9.10 -0.81 10.18
CA LEU A 209 8.44 0.42 10.61
C LEU A 209 7.54 0.25 11.85
N CYS A 210 7.31 -0.99 12.30
CA CYS A 210 6.68 -1.24 13.59
C CYS A 210 7.59 -0.92 14.79
N ARG A 211 8.89 -0.67 14.57
CA ARG A 211 9.84 -0.32 15.63
C ARG A 211 9.59 1.09 16.17
N GLU A 212 9.95 1.30 17.42
CA GLU A 212 9.71 2.57 18.13
C GLU A 212 10.52 3.74 17.55
N ASP A 213 11.68 3.47 16.96
CA ASP A 213 12.59 4.45 16.39
C ASP A 213 12.25 4.89 14.94
N ALA A 214 11.22 4.31 14.32
CA ALA A 214 10.79 4.70 12.99
C ALA A 214 9.83 5.90 13.03
N HIS A 215 10.13 6.98 12.32
CA HIS A 215 9.35 8.22 12.29
C HIS A 215 9.26 8.82 10.88
N GLY A 216 8.22 9.61 10.62
CA GLY A 216 8.10 10.35 9.37
C GLY A 216 7.66 9.50 8.17
N VAL A 217 8.22 9.79 7.02
CA VAL A 217 7.88 9.17 5.73
C VAL A 217 9.09 8.42 5.18
N TYR A 218 8.85 7.23 4.65
CA TYR A 218 9.89 6.41 4.02
C TYR A 218 9.47 6.05 2.59
N HIS A 219 10.31 6.35 1.63
CA HIS A 219 10.25 5.75 0.31
C HIS A 219 11.00 4.42 0.32
N VAL A 220 10.47 3.42 -0.37
CA VAL A 220 11.10 2.09 -0.43
C VAL A 220 11.10 1.59 -1.86
N ASN A 221 12.20 0.98 -2.27
CA ASN A 221 12.32 0.31 -3.58
C ASN A 221 13.39 -0.79 -3.49
N ASP A 222 13.66 -1.49 -4.58
CA ASP A 222 14.66 -2.55 -4.65
C ASP A 222 16.08 -2.04 -4.97
N GLY A 223 16.29 -0.71 -4.98
CA GLY A 223 17.56 -0.06 -5.32
C GLY A 223 17.76 0.18 -6.81
N GLY A 224 16.86 -0.34 -7.67
CA GLY A 224 16.94 -0.18 -9.12
C GLY A 224 16.06 0.96 -9.65
N ALA A 225 16.49 1.52 -10.79
CA ALA A 225 15.68 2.40 -11.63
C ALA A 225 15.44 1.71 -12.97
N TYR A 226 14.18 1.48 -13.32
CA TYR A 226 13.81 0.72 -14.51
C TYR A 226 13.00 1.61 -15.45
N SER A 227 13.15 1.39 -16.77
CA SER A 227 12.08 1.78 -17.68
C SER A 227 10.93 0.77 -17.58
N MET A 228 9.71 1.18 -17.88
CA MET A 228 8.57 0.24 -17.93
C MET A 228 8.86 -0.91 -18.92
N ARG A 229 9.56 -0.61 -20.03
CA ARG A 229 10.01 -1.63 -21.00
C ARG A 229 10.95 -2.64 -20.34
N THR A 230 12.02 -2.18 -19.69
CA THR A 230 13.00 -3.06 -19.03
C THR A 230 12.34 -3.94 -17.98
N PHE A 231 11.39 -3.39 -17.23
CA PHE A 231 10.62 -4.13 -16.24
C PHE A 231 9.78 -5.24 -16.90
N TYR A 232 9.06 -4.92 -17.98
CA TYR A 232 8.24 -5.91 -18.71
C TYR A 232 9.10 -6.94 -19.45
N GLU A 233 10.25 -6.57 -19.99
CA GLU A 233 11.22 -7.50 -20.57
C GLU A 233 11.75 -8.49 -19.52
N GLY A 234 12.00 -8.03 -18.29
CA GLY A 234 12.35 -8.88 -17.16
C GLY A 234 11.26 -9.91 -16.86
N MET A 235 9.99 -9.46 -16.84
CA MET A 235 8.84 -10.36 -16.66
C MET A 235 8.71 -11.38 -17.80
N ALA A 236 8.92 -10.96 -19.07
CA ALA A 236 8.89 -11.85 -20.23
C ALA A 236 9.99 -12.91 -20.14
N ARG A 237 11.22 -12.50 -19.82
CA ARG A 237 12.35 -13.44 -19.60
C ARG A 237 12.05 -14.46 -18.51
N ALA A 238 11.47 -14.03 -17.40
CA ALA A 238 11.07 -14.93 -16.32
C ALA A 238 10.01 -15.98 -16.74
N LEU A 239 9.22 -15.66 -17.77
CA LEU A 239 8.26 -16.58 -18.39
C LEU A 239 8.87 -17.45 -19.49
N GLY A 240 10.17 -17.30 -19.80
CA GLY A 240 10.80 -17.95 -20.95
C GLY A 240 10.24 -17.47 -22.30
N ARG A 241 9.83 -16.20 -22.40
CA ARG A 241 9.20 -15.61 -23.58
C ARG A 241 9.91 -14.35 -24.04
N THR A 242 9.81 -14.08 -25.34
CA THR A 242 9.98 -12.75 -25.94
C THR A 242 8.60 -12.14 -26.17
N ALA A 243 8.49 -10.82 -26.08
CA ALA A 243 7.22 -10.13 -26.29
C ALA A 243 7.38 -8.90 -27.19
N HIS A 244 6.38 -8.67 -28.03
CA HIS A 244 6.20 -7.41 -28.75
C HIS A 244 5.47 -6.41 -27.85
N PHE A 245 6.02 -5.20 -27.77
CA PHE A 245 5.44 -4.12 -26.97
C PHE A 245 4.70 -3.15 -27.88
N ILE A 246 3.42 -2.99 -27.60
CA ILE A 246 2.54 -2.04 -28.32
C ILE A 246 2.48 -0.76 -27.48
N PRO A 247 3.09 0.35 -27.95
CA PRO A 247 3.03 1.62 -27.23
C PRO A 247 1.59 2.12 -27.12
N VAL A 248 1.18 2.53 -25.91
CA VAL A 248 -0.15 3.11 -25.65
C VAL A 248 0.02 4.47 -24.98
N PRO A 249 -0.91 5.43 -25.24
CA PRO A 249 -0.95 6.69 -24.52
C PRO A 249 -1.19 6.44 -23.02
N VAL A 250 -0.72 7.38 -22.18
CA VAL A 250 -0.95 7.41 -20.73
C VAL A 250 -1.81 8.59 -20.39
#